data_fd12bcc20f4269d23503de5a24fc897c
#
_entry.id   fd12bcc20f4269d23503de5a24fc897c
#
_cell.length_a   1.000
_cell.length_b   1.000
_cell.length_c   1.000
_cell.angle_alpha   90.00
_cell.angle_beta   90.00
_cell.angle_gamma   90.00
#
_symmetry.space_group_name_H-M   'P 1'
#
loop_
_entity.id
_entity.type
_entity.pdbx_description
1 polymer ?
#
loop_
_entity_poly.entity_id
_entity_poly.type
_entity_poly.pdbx_seq_one_letter_code
_entity_poly.pdbx_strand_id
1 'polypeptide(L)'
;MVVQDRAGHHADFQLEEINAETVIAVLKPLISRDAVLCSDGAGVYASFSKVQGVTHQVVRNRQGERVAGAYHIQHVNGYHHRLKEWMVRFHGVATHYLKNYLGWRRMLERYGRGVNIKACLHEALGHPMQHVIGT
;
A
#
# COMPACT_ATOMS: atom_id res chain seq x y z
N MET A 1 -5.46 -3.72 2.12
CA MET A 1 -5.13 -3.20 0.76
C MET A 1 -3.87 -2.38 0.85
N VAL A 2 -2.98 -2.53 -0.09
CA VAL A 2 -1.73 -1.74 -0.20
C VAL A 2 -1.69 -1.04 -1.54
N VAL A 3 -1.34 0.22 -1.53
CA VAL A 3 -1.13 1.06 -2.72
C VAL A 3 0.30 1.58 -2.70
N GLN A 4 0.98 1.51 -3.81
CA GLN A 4 2.36 1.98 -3.91
C GLN A 4 2.60 2.64 -5.27
N ASP A 5 3.36 3.75 -5.27
CA ASP A 5 3.79 4.40 -6.50
C ASP A 5 5.19 3.93 -6.94
N ARG A 6 5.65 4.40 -8.08
CA ARG A 6 6.98 4.06 -8.62
C ARG A 6 8.13 4.65 -7.80
N ALA A 7 7.88 5.73 -7.07
CA ALA A 7 8.88 6.36 -6.22
C ALA A 7 9.08 5.63 -4.89
N GLY A 8 8.24 4.62 -4.59
CA GLY A 8 8.32 3.83 -3.38
C GLY A 8 7.44 4.32 -2.25
N HIS A 9 6.65 5.37 -2.46
CA HIS A 9 5.66 5.78 -1.46
C HIS A 9 4.53 4.76 -1.42
N HIS A 10 4.12 4.38 -0.24
CA HIS A 10 3.05 3.42 -0.07
C HIS A 10 2.07 3.82 1.04
N ALA A 11 0.86 3.32 0.91
CA ALA A 11 -0.17 3.40 1.92
C ALA A 11 -0.86 2.05 2.05
N ASP A 12 -1.19 1.68 3.26
CA ASP A 12 -1.90 0.44 3.55
C ASP A 12 -3.19 0.73 4.33
N PHE A 13 -4.21 -0.07 4.07
CA PHE A 13 -5.53 0.12 4.65
C PHE A 13 -6.12 -1.22 5.07
N GLN A 14 -6.73 -1.24 6.24
CA GLN A 14 -7.62 -2.31 6.65
C GLN A 14 -9.01 -2.01 6.11
N LEU A 15 -9.55 -2.92 5.32
CA LEU A 15 -10.92 -2.84 4.80
C LEU A 15 -11.78 -3.85 5.53
N GLU A 16 -12.95 -3.43 6.02
CA GLU A 16 -13.93 -4.34 6.61
C GLU A 16 -14.55 -5.22 5.53
N GLU A 17 -14.84 -4.63 4.39
CA GLU A 17 -15.35 -5.32 3.21
C GLU A 17 -14.58 -4.91 1.97
N ILE A 18 -14.38 -5.86 1.06
CA ILE A 18 -13.77 -5.59 -0.25
C ILE A 18 -14.90 -5.45 -1.26
N ASN A 19 -15.41 -4.24 -1.41
CA ASN A 19 -16.41 -3.89 -2.41
C ASN A 19 -16.02 -2.59 -3.13
N ALA A 20 -16.73 -2.28 -4.21
CA ALA A 20 -16.42 -1.12 -5.03
C ALA A 20 -16.49 0.20 -4.24
N GLU A 21 -17.48 0.36 -3.38
CA GLU A 21 -17.66 1.60 -2.59
C GLU A 21 -16.50 1.83 -1.63
N THR A 22 -16.08 0.80 -0.90
CA THR A 22 -14.98 0.87 0.06
C THR A 22 -13.66 1.19 -0.65
N VAL A 23 -13.39 0.52 -1.77
CA VAL A 23 -12.18 0.75 -2.56
C VAL A 23 -12.17 2.16 -3.17
N ILE A 24 -13.29 2.63 -3.69
CA ILE A 24 -13.41 4.00 -4.23
C ILE A 24 -13.15 5.04 -3.14
N ALA A 25 -13.74 4.87 -1.97
CA ALA A 25 -13.57 5.78 -0.84
C ALA A 25 -12.10 5.92 -0.43
N VAL A 26 -11.34 4.82 -0.45
CA VAL A 26 -9.92 4.80 -0.09
C VAL A 26 -9.04 5.34 -1.21
N LEU A 27 -9.26 4.94 -2.45
CA LEU A 27 -8.39 5.30 -3.58
C LEU A 27 -8.64 6.69 -4.15
N LYS A 28 -9.86 7.19 -4.11
CA LYS A 28 -10.23 8.48 -4.68
C LYS A 28 -9.33 9.64 -4.24
N PRO A 29 -9.02 9.82 -2.94
CA PRO A 29 -8.13 10.90 -2.51
C PRO A 29 -6.65 10.65 -2.82
N LEU A 30 -6.26 9.43 -3.16
CA LEU A 30 -4.86 9.06 -3.34
C LEU A 30 -4.41 9.08 -4.80
N ILE A 31 -5.33 8.85 -5.74
CA ILE A 31 -4.99 8.62 -7.15
C ILE A 31 -5.52 9.77 -7.99
N SER A 32 -4.62 10.44 -8.71
CA SER A 32 -4.99 11.47 -9.67
C SER A 32 -5.57 10.86 -10.95
N ARG A 33 -6.37 11.62 -11.69
CA ARG A 33 -7.03 11.14 -12.91
C ARG A 33 -6.09 10.81 -14.06
N ASP A 34 -4.92 11.42 -14.08
CA ASP A 34 -3.87 11.19 -15.09
C ASP A 34 -2.92 10.05 -14.72
N ALA A 35 -3.10 9.47 -13.56
CA ALA A 35 -2.34 8.28 -13.14
C ALA A 35 -2.79 7.02 -13.89
N VAL A 36 -1.92 6.03 -13.95
CA VAL A 36 -2.25 4.68 -14.42
C VAL A 36 -2.30 3.75 -13.21
N LEU A 37 -3.46 3.17 -12.97
CA LEU A 37 -3.64 2.18 -11.91
C LEU A 37 -3.25 0.79 -12.42
N CYS A 38 -2.26 0.17 -11.79
CA CYS A 38 -1.88 -1.21 -12.06
C CYS A 38 -2.41 -2.12 -10.96
N SER A 39 -3.07 -3.21 -11.33
CA SER A 39 -3.59 -4.18 -10.37
C SER A 39 -3.51 -5.61 -10.91
N ASP A 40 -3.81 -6.58 -10.05
CA ASP A 40 -3.91 -7.99 -10.40
C ASP A 40 -5.19 -8.36 -11.16
N GLY A 41 -6.09 -7.40 -11.37
CA GLY A 41 -7.31 -7.59 -12.14
C GLY A 41 -8.56 -7.88 -11.32
N ALA A 42 -8.54 -7.70 -10.01
CA ALA A 42 -9.76 -7.80 -9.21
C ALA A 42 -10.81 -6.78 -9.69
N GLY A 43 -12.07 -7.23 -9.78
CA GLY A 43 -13.15 -6.44 -10.37
C GLY A 43 -13.42 -5.10 -9.71
N VAL A 44 -13.12 -4.96 -8.43
CA VAL A 44 -13.26 -3.69 -7.68
C VAL A 44 -12.38 -2.57 -8.23
N TYR A 45 -11.21 -2.90 -8.76
CA TYR A 45 -10.32 -1.90 -9.38
C TYR A 45 -10.79 -1.46 -10.76
N ALA A 46 -11.38 -2.37 -11.52
CA ALA A 46 -12.03 -2.02 -12.79
C ALA A 46 -13.21 -1.08 -12.56
N SER A 47 -14.01 -1.33 -11.54
CA SER A 47 -15.12 -0.45 -11.14
C SER A 47 -14.62 0.95 -10.73
N PHE A 48 -13.55 1.02 -9.94
CA PHE A 48 -12.92 2.29 -9.57
C PHE A 48 -12.45 3.06 -10.80
N SER A 49 -11.72 2.41 -11.68
CA SER A 49 -11.21 3.01 -12.92
C SER A 49 -12.34 3.59 -13.78
N LYS A 50 -13.41 2.85 -13.96
CA LYS A 50 -14.57 3.26 -14.75
C LYS A 50 -15.28 4.48 -14.16
N VAL A 51 -15.49 4.47 -12.83
CA VAL A 51 -16.21 5.56 -12.13
C VAL A 51 -15.37 6.82 -12.07
N GLN A 52 -14.07 6.72 -11.82
CA GLN A 52 -13.18 7.87 -11.64
C GLN A 52 -12.47 8.33 -12.93
N GLY A 53 -12.61 7.60 -14.03
CA GLY A 53 -11.95 7.93 -15.29
C GLY A 53 -10.43 7.76 -15.26
N VAL A 54 -9.92 6.87 -14.44
CA VAL A 54 -8.49 6.55 -14.32
C VAL A 54 -8.14 5.39 -15.24
N THR A 55 -7.04 5.48 -15.97
CA THR A 55 -6.55 4.38 -16.80
C THR A 55 -6.15 3.20 -15.92
N HIS A 56 -6.66 2.01 -16.26
CA HIS A 56 -6.40 0.79 -15.52
C HIS A 56 -5.65 -0.23 -16.38
N GLN A 57 -4.54 -0.71 -15.88
CA GLN A 57 -3.74 -1.76 -16.50
C GLN A 57 -3.73 -2.99 -15.61
N VAL A 58 -4.25 -4.09 -16.13
CA VAL A 58 -4.21 -5.38 -15.43
C VAL A 58 -2.87 -6.06 -15.68
N VAL A 59 -2.18 -6.43 -14.61
CA VAL A 59 -0.94 -7.20 -14.65
C VAL A 59 -1.21 -8.56 -14.03
N ARG A 60 -1.26 -9.59 -14.86
CA ARG A 60 -1.52 -10.95 -14.41
C ARG A 60 -0.22 -11.65 -14.04
N ASN A 61 -0.16 -12.16 -12.83
CA ASN A 61 1.01 -12.89 -12.32
C ASN A 61 0.96 -14.36 -12.74
N ARG A 62 0.83 -14.63 -14.04
CA ARG A 62 0.82 -15.99 -14.60
C ARG A 62 2.09 -16.22 -15.43
N GLN A 63 2.83 -17.29 -15.12
CA GLN A 63 3.89 -17.89 -15.98
C GLN A 63 4.78 -16.88 -16.72
N GLY A 64 5.39 -15.95 -15.99
CA GLY A 64 6.30 -14.98 -16.59
C GLY A 64 5.67 -13.64 -16.97
N GLU A 65 4.36 -13.48 -16.91
CA GLU A 65 3.67 -12.19 -17.11
C GLU A 65 3.70 -11.34 -15.85
N ARG A 66 4.87 -11.18 -15.24
CA ARG A 66 5.04 -10.29 -14.07
C ARG A 66 5.10 -8.83 -14.46
N VAL A 67 5.32 -8.56 -15.72
CA VAL A 67 5.49 -7.22 -16.27
C VAL A 67 4.74 -7.15 -17.59
N ALA A 68 3.82 -6.20 -17.71
CA ALA A 68 3.16 -5.86 -18.97
C ALA A 68 3.81 -4.57 -19.51
N GLY A 69 4.91 -4.71 -20.27
CA GLY A 69 5.70 -3.58 -20.73
C GLY A 69 6.30 -2.79 -19.55
N ALA A 70 5.94 -1.49 -19.43
CA ALA A 70 6.38 -0.64 -18.33
C ALA A 70 5.56 -0.80 -17.04
N TYR A 71 4.50 -1.62 -17.05
CA TYR A 71 3.57 -1.76 -15.93
C TYR A 71 3.88 -3.03 -15.13
N HIS A 72 3.97 -2.90 -13.81
CA HIS A 72 4.18 -4.03 -12.91
C HIS A 72 3.64 -3.74 -11.52
N ILE A 73 3.44 -4.79 -10.75
CA ILE A 73 2.98 -4.74 -9.35
C ILE A 73 4.00 -5.36 -8.38
N GLN A 74 5.24 -5.49 -8.81
CA GLN A 74 6.29 -6.16 -8.04
C GLN A 74 6.60 -5.48 -6.71
N HIS A 75 6.54 -4.13 -6.66
CA HIS A 75 6.75 -3.37 -5.43
C HIS A 75 5.69 -3.67 -4.37
N VAL A 76 4.42 -3.69 -4.78
CA VAL A 76 3.29 -4.04 -3.91
C VAL A 76 3.40 -5.49 -3.44
N ASN A 77 3.70 -6.41 -4.34
CA ASN A 77 3.87 -7.83 -4.00
C ASN A 77 5.05 -8.04 -3.03
N GLY A 78 6.15 -7.33 -3.24
CA GLY A 78 7.30 -7.34 -2.34
C GLY A 78 6.95 -6.83 -0.95
N TYR A 79 6.21 -5.75 -0.84
CA TYR A 79 5.73 -5.23 0.44
C TYR A 79 4.81 -6.23 1.14
N HIS A 80 3.84 -6.82 0.43
CA HIS A 80 2.97 -7.84 0.99
C HIS A 80 3.75 -9.04 1.55
N HIS A 81 4.76 -9.48 0.83
CA HIS A 81 5.62 -10.59 1.29
C HIS A 81 6.36 -10.22 2.58
N ARG A 82 7.01 -9.07 2.62
CA ARG A 82 7.71 -8.58 3.82
C ARG A 82 6.76 -8.39 5.00
N LEU A 83 5.55 -7.88 4.75
CA LEU A 83 4.52 -7.72 5.78
C LEU A 83 4.11 -9.07 6.36
N LYS A 84 3.83 -10.05 5.51
CA LYS A 84 3.46 -11.40 5.95
C LYS A 84 4.56 -12.07 6.78
N GLU A 85 5.80 -12.00 6.34
CA GLU A 85 6.95 -12.54 7.09
C GLU A 85 7.11 -11.85 8.45
N TRP A 86 6.95 -10.55 8.49
CA TRP A 86 7.03 -9.79 9.73
C TRP A 86 5.89 -10.14 10.70
N MET A 87 4.67 -10.32 10.19
CA MET A 87 3.49 -10.67 10.98
C MET A 87 3.57 -12.07 11.60
N VAL A 88 4.29 -13.01 10.99
CA VAL A 88 4.44 -14.39 11.49
C VAL A 88 4.99 -14.42 12.92
N ARG A 89 5.90 -13.53 13.28
CA ARG A 89 6.50 -13.48 14.62
C ARG A 89 5.51 -13.17 15.75
N PHE A 90 4.33 -12.67 15.45
CA PHE A 90 3.29 -12.35 16.42
C PHE A 90 2.28 -13.48 16.65
N HIS A 91 2.40 -14.59 15.94
CA HIS A 91 1.55 -15.80 16.06
C HIS A 91 0.04 -15.53 15.98
N GLY A 92 -0.35 -14.55 15.19
CA GLY A 92 -1.73 -14.12 15.04
C GLY A 92 -2.00 -12.78 15.71
N VAL A 93 -2.75 -11.96 15.02
CA VAL A 93 -3.16 -10.62 15.48
C VAL A 93 -4.66 -10.50 15.31
N ALA A 94 -5.36 -10.14 16.40
CA ALA A 94 -6.79 -9.87 16.31
C ALA A 94 -7.06 -8.72 15.34
N THR A 95 -8.12 -8.84 14.56
CA THR A 95 -8.45 -7.90 13.48
C THR A 95 -8.54 -6.46 13.94
N HIS A 96 -9.07 -6.20 15.14
CA HIS A 96 -9.19 -4.84 15.66
C HIS A 96 -7.86 -4.18 16.03
N TYR A 97 -6.78 -4.96 16.19
CA TYR A 97 -5.44 -4.44 16.41
C TYR A 97 -4.62 -4.31 15.11
N LEU A 98 -5.10 -4.87 14.01
CA LEU A 98 -4.37 -4.92 12.75
C LEU A 98 -3.91 -3.53 12.29
N LYS A 99 -4.74 -2.51 12.44
CA LYS A 99 -4.42 -1.13 12.11
C LYS A 99 -3.15 -0.61 12.79
N ASN A 100 -2.98 -0.96 14.07
CA ASN A 100 -1.81 -0.56 14.86
C ASN A 100 -0.55 -1.26 14.35
N TYR A 101 -0.64 -2.55 14.00
CA TYR A 101 0.49 -3.29 13.43
C TYR A 101 0.86 -2.79 12.04
N LEU A 102 -0.11 -2.47 11.21
CA LEU A 102 0.15 -1.87 9.89
C LEU A 102 0.83 -0.50 10.03
N GLY A 103 0.38 0.34 10.95
CA GLY A 103 1.01 1.62 11.25
C GLY A 103 2.45 1.46 11.74
N TRP A 104 2.68 0.50 12.63
CA TRP A 104 4.03 0.17 13.10
C TRP A 104 4.93 -0.31 11.96
N ARG A 105 4.45 -1.24 11.14
CA ARG A 105 5.22 -1.72 9.99
C ARG A 105 5.55 -0.62 9.00
N ARG A 106 4.58 0.24 8.71
CA ARG A 106 4.77 1.41 7.84
C ARG A 106 5.83 2.37 8.39
N MET A 107 5.83 2.61 9.69
CA MET A 107 6.86 3.40 10.36
C MET A 107 8.25 2.77 10.18
N LEU A 108 8.38 1.45 10.37
CA LEU A 108 9.65 0.74 10.18
C LEU A 108 10.15 0.83 8.73
N GLU A 109 9.25 0.72 7.75
CA GLU A 109 9.62 0.90 6.33
C GLU A 109 10.07 2.34 6.04
N ARG A 110 9.39 3.32 6.63
CA ARG A 110 9.70 4.75 6.41
C ARG A 110 11.04 5.16 6.99
N TYR A 111 11.31 4.79 8.22
CA TYR A 111 12.51 5.22 8.93
C TYR A 111 13.67 4.23 8.82
N GLY A 112 13.39 2.95 8.58
CA GLY A 112 14.40 1.92 8.47
C GLY A 112 15.36 1.92 9.66
N ARG A 113 16.66 2.04 9.39
CA ARG A 113 17.69 2.11 10.44
C ARG A 113 17.68 3.43 11.23
N GLY A 114 16.98 4.44 10.74
CA GLY A 114 16.79 5.73 11.42
C GLY A 114 15.68 5.73 12.48
N VAL A 115 15.07 4.59 12.77
CA VAL A 115 14.06 4.47 13.84
C VAL A 115 14.72 4.78 15.18
N ASN A 116 14.16 5.76 15.88
CA ASN A 116 14.58 6.17 17.20
C ASN A 116 13.36 6.62 18.02
N ILE A 117 13.57 6.93 19.30
CA ILE A 117 12.48 7.34 20.21
C ILE A 117 11.77 8.58 19.69
N LYS A 118 12.50 9.56 19.16
CA LYS A 118 11.92 10.79 18.61
C LYS A 118 11.00 10.52 17.43
N ALA A 119 11.43 9.68 16.50
CA ALA A 119 10.61 9.26 15.35
C ALA A 119 9.34 8.54 15.81
N CYS A 120 9.45 7.63 16.77
CA CYS A 120 8.31 6.93 17.34
C CYS A 120 7.30 7.88 17.99
N LEU A 121 7.76 8.88 18.74
CA LEU A 121 6.90 9.89 19.33
C LEU A 121 6.18 10.73 18.28
N HIS A 122 6.86 11.18 17.26
CA HIS A 122 6.26 11.94 16.18
C HIS A 122 5.16 11.15 15.46
N GLU A 123 5.41 9.88 15.17
CA GLU A 123 4.40 9.00 14.56
C GLU A 123 3.20 8.78 15.50
N ALA A 124 3.45 8.55 16.78
CA ALA A 124 2.39 8.37 17.78
C ALA A 124 1.49 9.59 17.91
N LEU A 125 2.04 10.79 17.74
CA LEU A 125 1.31 12.05 17.78
C LEU A 125 0.66 12.41 16.43
N GLY A 126 0.82 11.59 15.40
CA GLY A 126 0.29 11.87 14.06
C GLY A 126 1.05 12.94 13.28
N HIS A 127 2.26 13.27 13.72
CA HIS A 127 3.14 14.24 13.08
C HIS A 127 4.42 13.56 12.61
N PRO A 128 4.39 12.78 11.51
CA PRO A 128 5.57 12.08 11.03
C PRO A 128 6.70 13.08 10.72
N MET A 129 7.90 12.74 11.12
CA MET A 129 9.07 13.51 10.75
C MET A 129 9.21 13.52 9.25
N GLN A 130 9.32 14.71 8.67
CA GLN A 130 9.67 14.79 7.25
C GLN A 130 11.05 14.16 7.06
N HIS A 131 11.12 13.17 6.19
CA HIS A 131 12.39 12.70 5.69
C HIS A 131 13.05 13.87 4.98
N VAL A 132 14.12 14.38 5.51
CA VAL A 132 15.04 15.17 4.74
C VAL A 132 15.73 14.19 3.81
N ILE A 133 15.12 13.97 2.66
CA ILE A 133 15.74 13.21 1.58
C ILE A 133 16.89 14.07 1.08
N GLY A 134 18.07 13.56 1.09
CA GLY A 134 19.07 14.17 0.28
C GLY A 134 20.34 14.48 0.91
N THR A 135 20.56 13.81 1.79
CA THR A 135 21.96 13.85 2.18
C THR A 135 22.44 12.47 2.43
#